data_39c3e2f5881aa5db8d042bf008b79276
#
_entry.id   39c3e2f5881aa5db8d042bf008b79276
#
_cell.length_a   1.000
_cell.length_b   1.000
_cell.length_c   1.000
_cell.angle_alpha   90.00
_cell.angle_beta   90.00
_cell.angle_gamma   90.00
#
_symmetry.space_group_name_H-M   'P 1'
#
loop_
_entity.id
_entity.type
_entity.pdbx_description
1 polymer ?
#
loop_
_entity_poly.entity_id
_entity_poly.type
_entity_poly.pdbx_seq_one_letter_code
_entity_poly.pdbx_strand_id
1 'polypeptide(L)'
;MALRAVKPESVQKRLKALFYGTAGTGKSTAAASFPRPYFIDTERGIENDQYVKLLQKSGGVIFQTSDFDELMKEVKALMTEKHEYKTLVIDPLTTLYNDLLDKSAIKNGTDFGKHYNEANKKIKHLLALLLRLDMNVIITSHAKNEYGNNMSVIGTTYDCYKKLDYLFDLVFEVQKRGKERIGVIKKSRIESFPDGETFPFSYAEIAKRYGKEILERDAVPEKLATKQQVERLKELIELFKEQPEVVQKWLDKANAETFEEMNEEVIKKLIVHMENKANPNQNLNINMNKDIK
;
A
#
# COMPACT_ATOMS: atom_id res chain seq x y z
N MET A 1 -35.47 6.35 3.69
CA MET A 1 -34.09 5.84 3.55
C MET A 1 -33.78 4.93 4.72
N ALA A 2 -33.35 3.71 4.48
CA ALA A 2 -32.89 2.81 5.56
C ALA A 2 -31.43 3.12 5.92
N LEU A 3 -31.09 3.06 7.21
CA LEU A 3 -29.72 3.21 7.68
C LEU A 3 -28.89 2.02 7.16
N ARG A 4 -27.67 2.29 6.68
CA ARG A 4 -26.74 1.30 6.07
C ARG A 4 -25.58 0.93 7.00
N ALA A 5 -25.65 1.30 8.28
CA ALA A 5 -24.65 0.95 9.28
C ALA A 5 -24.66 -0.56 9.55
N VAL A 6 -23.47 -1.13 9.69
CA VAL A 6 -23.25 -2.53 10.08
C VAL A 6 -22.58 -2.57 11.46
N LYS A 7 -22.75 -3.67 12.18
CA LYS A 7 -22.01 -3.87 13.44
C LYS A 7 -20.52 -3.98 13.13
N PRO A 8 -19.64 -3.34 13.94
CA PRO A 8 -18.19 -3.47 13.75
C PRO A 8 -17.76 -4.90 14.08
N GLU A 9 -16.92 -5.46 13.22
CA GLU A 9 -16.26 -6.74 13.42
C GLU A 9 -14.75 -6.55 13.38
N SER A 10 -14.02 -7.27 14.24
CA SER A 10 -12.57 -7.25 14.24
C SER A 10 -12.04 -8.05 13.03
N VAL A 11 -11.31 -7.39 12.17
CA VAL A 11 -10.65 -8.03 11.02
C VAL A 11 -9.14 -8.02 11.24
N GLN A 12 -8.54 -9.21 11.25
CA GLN A 12 -7.08 -9.35 11.28
C GLN A 12 -6.49 -8.92 9.93
N LYS A 13 -5.87 -7.75 9.89
CA LYS A 13 -5.26 -7.18 8.69
C LYS A 13 -3.81 -7.64 8.54
N ARG A 14 -3.30 -7.60 7.31
CA ARG A 14 -1.87 -7.72 7.03
C ARG A 14 -1.12 -6.51 7.56
N LEU A 15 0.09 -6.73 8.06
CA LEU A 15 0.96 -5.64 8.50
C LEU A 15 1.27 -4.69 7.34
N LYS A 16 1.05 -3.39 7.55
CA LYS A 16 1.50 -2.32 6.66
C LYS A 16 2.35 -1.37 7.50
N ALA A 17 3.67 -1.40 7.28
CA ALA A 17 4.61 -0.65 8.12
C ALA A 17 5.63 0.15 7.31
N LEU A 18 5.97 1.33 7.83
CA LEU A 18 7.06 2.19 7.35
C LEU A 18 8.20 2.16 8.35
N PHE A 19 9.41 1.80 7.87
CA PHE A 19 10.65 1.87 8.64
C PHE A 19 11.53 2.99 8.09
N TYR A 20 11.83 4.00 8.87
CA TYR A 20 12.73 5.05 8.45
C TYR A 20 13.87 5.27 9.44
N GLY A 21 14.93 5.89 9.01
CA GLY A 21 16.12 6.14 9.83
C GLY A 21 17.35 6.37 8.97
N THR A 22 18.43 6.78 9.58
CA THR A 22 19.73 7.01 8.92
C THR A 22 20.33 5.72 8.36
N ALA A 23 21.35 5.82 7.52
CA ALA A 23 22.05 4.66 6.98
C ALA A 23 22.62 3.77 8.10
N GLY A 24 22.62 2.45 7.88
CA GLY A 24 23.20 1.48 8.82
C GLY A 24 22.41 1.24 10.12
N THR A 25 21.18 1.76 10.25
CA THR A 25 20.33 1.52 11.43
C THR A 25 19.67 0.14 11.45
N GLY A 26 19.73 -0.64 10.36
CA GLY A 26 19.22 -2.01 10.32
C GLY A 26 17.82 -2.17 9.74
N LYS A 27 17.29 -1.17 9.03
CA LYS A 27 15.97 -1.23 8.35
C LYS A 27 15.88 -2.42 7.39
N SER A 28 16.80 -2.48 6.42
CA SER A 28 16.88 -3.57 5.42
C SER A 28 17.09 -4.93 6.05
N THR A 29 17.94 -5.03 7.09
CA THR A 29 18.19 -6.26 7.84
C THR A 29 16.90 -6.80 8.49
N ALA A 30 16.14 -5.93 9.14
CA ALA A 30 14.87 -6.32 9.76
C ALA A 30 13.85 -6.71 8.68
N ALA A 31 13.72 -5.94 7.59
CA ALA A 31 12.80 -6.21 6.50
C ALA A 31 13.10 -7.54 5.79
N ALA A 32 14.38 -7.86 5.51
CA ALA A 32 14.82 -9.11 4.91
C ALA A 32 14.56 -10.35 5.81
N SER A 33 14.34 -10.14 7.11
CA SER A 33 14.05 -11.21 8.08
C SER A 33 12.57 -11.58 8.17
N PHE A 34 11.69 -10.87 7.50
CA PHE A 34 10.26 -11.20 7.45
C PHE A 34 10.00 -12.50 6.66
N PRO A 35 8.82 -13.14 6.86
CA PRO A 35 8.55 -14.42 6.20
C PRO A 35 8.43 -14.27 4.68
N ARG A 36 9.15 -15.09 3.93
CA ARG A 36 9.16 -15.19 2.46
C ARG A 36 9.05 -13.83 1.76
N PRO A 37 10.03 -12.92 1.97
CA PRO A 37 9.95 -11.58 1.41
C PRO A 37 10.19 -11.59 -0.10
N TYR A 38 9.31 -10.93 -0.84
CA TYR A 38 9.60 -10.42 -2.17
C TYR A 38 10.25 -9.04 -1.98
N PHE A 39 11.58 -9.00 -2.12
CA PHE A 39 12.37 -7.83 -1.76
C PHE A 39 12.71 -7.02 -3.01
N ILE A 40 12.12 -5.82 -3.13
CA ILE A 40 12.42 -4.88 -4.19
C ILE A 40 13.53 -3.95 -3.70
N ASP A 41 14.74 -4.15 -4.23
CA ASP A 41 15.94 -3.37 -3.92
C ASP A 41 16.12 -2.27 -4.96
N THR A 42 15.98 -1.02 -4.54
CA THR A 42 16.03 0.15 -5.43
C THR A 42 17.39 0.83 -5.48
N GLU A 43 18.33 0.45 -4.62
CA GLU A 43 19.69 1.02 -4.50
C GLU A 43 20.81 0.00 -4.68
N ARG A 44 20.46 -1.27 -5.00
CA ARG A 44 21.43 -2.39 -5.09
C ARG A 44 22.22 -2.62 -3.79
N GLY A 45 21.58 -2.32 -2.64
CA GLY A 45 22.20 -2.45 -1.33
C GLY A 45 22.25 -3.87 -0.78
N ILE A 46 21.47 -4.79 -1.37
CA ILE A 46 21.26 -6.16 -0.88
C ILE A 46 22.22 -7.20 -1.48
N GLU A 47 23.13 -6.80 -2.35
CA GLU A 47 24.11 -7.72 -2.98
C GLU A 47 25.17 -8.28 -1.99
N ASN A 48 25.26 -7.75 -0.78
CA ASN A 48 26.19 -8.22 0.23
C ASN A 48 25.77 -9.57 0.82
N ASP A 49 26.71 -10.47 0.99
CA ASP A 49 26.57 -11.83 1.54
C ASP A 49 25.64 -11.94 2.76
N GLN A 50 25.70 -10.98 3.66
CA GLN A 50 24.88 -10.98 4.86
C GLN A 50 23.37 -10.88 4.57
N TYR A 51 22.98 -10.11 3.57
CA TYR A 51 21.58 -9.97 3.17
C TYR A 51 21.11 -11.16 2.35
N VAL A 52 21.97 -11.67 1.45
CA VAL A 52 21.70 -12.88 0.69
C VAL A 52 21.41 -14.05 1.62
N LYS A 53 22.24 -14.26 2.64
CA LYS A 53 22.02 -15.29 3.67
C LYS A 53 20.73 -15.09 4.47
N LEU A 54 20.38 -13.86 4.79
CA LEU A 54 19.12 -13.56 5.49
C LEU A 54 17.91 -13.89 4.61
N LEU A 55 17.92 -13.48 3.35
CA LEU A 55 16.85 -13.77 2.41
C LEU A 55 16.70 -15.28 2.13
N GLN A 56 17.80 -15.97 1.94
CA GLN A 56 17.78 -17.45 1.82
C GLN A 56 17.16 -18.11 3.04
N LYS A 57 17.54 -17.66 4.25
CA LYS A 57 16.99 -18.18 5.51
C LYS A 57 15.49 -17.88 5.67
N SER A 58 15.02 -16.72 5.24
CA SER A 58 13.61 -16.34 5.31
C SER A 58 12.77 -16.89 4.15
N GLY A 59 13.40 -17.54 3.15
CA GLY A 59 12.73 -18.01 1.93
C GLY A 59 12.35 -16.89 0.97
N GLY A 60 13.10 -15.80 0.96
CA GLY A 60 12.86 -14.62 0.15
C GLY A 60 13.57 -14.64 -1.19
N VAL A 61 13.17 -13.70 -2.05
CA VAL A 61 13.78 -13.39 -3.36
C VAL A 61 14.09 -11.90 -3.46
N ILE A 62 14.94 -11.54 -4.42
CA ILE A 62 15.32 -10.15 -4.71
C ILE A 62 14.89 -9.81 -6.13
N PHE A 63 14.26 -8.66 -6.28
CA PHE A 63 14.04 -7.97 -7.55
C PHE A 63 14.72 -6.60 -7.48
N GLN A 64 15.65 -6.33 -8.40
CA GLN A 64 16.39 -5.07 -8.42
C GLN A 64 15.83 -4.15 -9.49
N THR A 65 15.33 -3.00 -9.09
CA THR A 65 14.88 -1.96 -10.02
C THR A 65 14.89 -0.59 -9.38
N SER A 66 15.28 0.42 -10.15
CA SER A 66 15.08 1.84 -9.85
C SER A 66 13.97 2.45 -10.71
N ASP A 67 13.29 1.65 -11.52
CA ASP A 67 12.19 2.10 -12.38
C ASP A 67 10.84 1.91 -11.71
N PHE A 68 10.08 3.00 -11.62
CA PHE A 68 8.77 2.99 -10.96
C PHE A 68 7.73 2.16 -11.71
N ASP A 69 7.78 2.13 -13.04
CA ASP A 69 6.79 1.40 -13.84
C ASP A 69 7.06 -0.11 -13.79
N GLU A 70 8.33 -0.54 -13.65
CA GLU A 70 8.68 -1.93 -13.35
C GLU A 70 8.18 -2.35 -11.96
N LEU A 71 8.43 -1.52 -10.92
CA LEU A 71 7.88 -1.77 -9.59
C LEU A 71 6.36 -1.94 -9.62
N MET A 72 5.64 -1.10 -10.36
CA MET A 72 4.19 -1.18 -10.49
C MET A 72 3.73 -2.48 -11.15
N LYS A 73 4.47 -3.01 -12.13
CA LYS A 73 4.19 -4.31 -12.76
C LYS A 73 4.34 -5.45 -11.75
N GLU A 74 5.42 -5.46 -10.98
CA GLU A 74 5.66 -6.47 -9.94
C GLU A 74 4.60 -6.43 -8.84
N VAL A 75 4.20 -5.24 -8.38
CA VAL A 75 3.13 -5.09 -7.38
C VAL A 75 1.80 -5.64 -7.92
N LYS A 76 1.47 -5.37 -9.18
CA LYS A 76 0.24 -5.89 -9.82
C LYS A 76 0.30 -7.41 -9.99
N ALA A 77 1.45 -7.96 -10.38
CA ALA A 77 1.65 -9.41 -10.48
C ALA A 77 1.47 -10.09 -9.11
N LEU A 78 2.13 -9.56 -8.06
CA LEU A 78 1.96 -10.05 -6.68
C LEU A 78 0.51 -9.94 -6.18
N MET A 79 -0.26 -8.99 -6.67
CA MET A 79 -1.67 -8.83 -6.28
C MET A 79 -2.58 -9.86 -6.96
N THR A 80 -2.28 -10.28 -8.18
CA THR A 80 -3.21 -11.04 -9.03
C THR A 80 -2.80 -12.49 -9.29
N GLU A 81 -1.50 -12.80 -9.19
CA GLU A 81 -0.98 -14.13 -9.47
C GLU A 81 -0.84 -14.96 -8.18
N LYS A 82 -0.89 -16.29 -8.33
CA LYS A 82 -0.63 -17.20 -7.21
C LYS A 82 0.87 -17.31 -6.98
N HIS A 83 1.31 -17.02 -5.77
CA HIS A 83 2.71 -17.10 -5.33
C HIS A 83 2.80 -17.53 -3.86
N GLU A 84 4.02 -17.79 -3.40
CA GLU A 84 4.29 -18.24 -2.02
C GLU A 84 4.80 -17.13 -1.09
N TYR A 85 5.04 -15.90 -1.62
CA TYR A 85 5.59 -14.80 -0.83
C TYR A 85 4.54 -14.26 0.15
N LYS A 86 5.00 -13.85 1.34
CA LYS A 86 4.14 -13.38 2.43
C LYS A 86 4.35 -11.92 2.77
N THR A 87 5.49 -11.38 2.35
CA THR A 87 5.88 -10.00 2.63
C THR A 87 6.40 -9.35 1.35
N LEU A 88 5.88 -8.19 1.01
CA LEU A 88 6.48 -7.29 0.03
C LEU A 88 7.35 -6.27 0.76
N VAL A 89 8.59 -6.13 0.35
CA VAL A 89 9.53 -5.10 0.85
C VAL A 89 9.90 -4.18 -0.30
N ILE A 90 9.86 -2.86 -0.07
CA ILE A 90 10.39 -1.84 -0.99
C ILE A 90 11.48 -1.08 -0.24
N ASP A 91 12.72 -1.21 -0.67
CA ASP A 91 13.89 -0.73 0.09
C ASP A 91 14.90 0.03 -0.80
N PRO A 92 14.96 1.36 -0.65
CA PRO A 92 13.99 2.26 -0.04
C PRO A 92 13.02 2.86 -1.07
N LEU A 93 11.84 3.30 -0.64
CA LEU A 93 10.92 4.06 -1.49
C LEU A 93 11.44 5.47 -1.80
N THR A 94 12.34 6.01 -0.99
CA THR A 94 12.95 7.35 -1.16
C THR A 94 13.54 7.53 -2.55
N THR A 95 14.31 6.58 -3.03
CA THR A 95 15.01 6.64 -4.33
C THR A 95 14.03 6.73 -5.48
N LEU A 96 13.00 5.88 -5.48
CA LEU A 96 11.94 5.90 -6.49
C LEU A 96 11.14 7.21 -6.46
N TYR A 97 10.86 7.74 -5.27
CA TYR A 97 10.14 9.00 -5.13
C TYR A 97 10.95 10.18 -5.67
N ASN A 98 12.25 10.22 -5.38
CA ASN A 98 13.14 11.28 -5.88
C ASN A 98 13.27 11.19 -7.41
N ASP A 99 13.43 10.00 -7.99
CA ASP A 99 13.43 9.82 -9.45
C ASP A 99 12.13 10.32 -10.11
N LEU A 100 10.97 10.05 -9.48
CA LEU A 100 9.69 10.58 -9.96
C LEU A 100 9.63 12.11 -9.89
N LEU A 101 10.18 12.72 -8.82
CA LEU A 101 10.24 14.18 -8.69
C LEU A 101 11.14 14.79 -9.77
N ASP A 102 12.31 14.21 -10.02
CA ASP A 102 13.25 14.67 -11.03
C ASP A 102 12.66 14.56 -12.45
N LYS A 103 12.07 13.43 -12.80
CA LYS A 103 11.36 13.23 -14.07
C LYS A 103 10.22 14.23 -14.25
N SER A 104 9.45 14.47 -13.20
CA SER A 104 8.35 15.45 -13.22
C SER A 104 8.87 16.89 -13.32
N ALA A 105 10.00 17.20 -12.68
CA ALA A 105 10.63 18.53 -12.77
C ALA A 105 11.13 18.84 -14.19
N ILE A 106 11.73 17.85 -14.86
CA ILE A 106 12.17 17.98 -16.26
C ILE A 106 10.98 18.27 -17.18
N LYS A 107 9.86 17.57 -16.97
CA LYS A 107 8.67 17.66 -17.82
C LYS A 107 7.83 18.92 -17.57
N ASN A 108 7.62 19.29 -16.29
CA ASN A 108 6.63 20.28 -15.88
C ASN A 108 7.26 21.57 -15.30
N GLY A 109 8.58 21.62 -15.13
CA GLY A 109 9.28 22.65 -14.37
C GLY A 109 9.02 22.54 -12.87
N THR A 110 9.73 23.39 -12.10
CA THR A 110 9.67 23.40 -10.62
C THR A 110 8.81 24.53 -10.04
N ASP A 111 8.35 25.47 -10.88
CA ASP A 111 7.59 26.65 -10.46
C ASP A 111 6.35 26.27 -9.65
N PHE A 112 6.17 26.93 -8.52
CA PHE A 112 5.04 26.68 -7.61
C PHE A 112 4.83 25.22 -7.21
N GLY A 113 5.89 24.40 -7.27
CA GLY A 113 5.83 23.00 -6.87
C GLY A 113 5.08 22.08 -7.84
N LYS A 114 4.97 22.43 -9.12
CA LYS A 114 4.26 21.66 -10.16
C LYS A 114 4.79 20.22 -10.27
N HIS A 115 6.10 20.02 -10.10
CA HIS A 115 6.73 18.70 -10.15
C HIS A 115 6.19 17.73 -9.08
N TYR A 116 5.68 18.23 -7.94
CA TYR A 116 5.08 17.34 -6.93
C TYR A 116 3.76 16.71 -7.37
N ASN A 117 2.99 17.34 -8.25
CA ASN A 117 1.64 16.88 -8.57
C ASN A 117 1.65 15.51 -9.25
N GLU A 118 2.47 15.33 -10.30
CA GLU A 118 2.55 14.08 -11.05
C GLU A 118 3.21 12.97 -10.21
N ALA A 119 4.34 13.27 -9.56
CA ALA A 119 5.03 12.33 -8.69
C ALA A 119 4.12 11.85 -7.54
N ASN A 120 3.42 12.77 -6.88
CA ASN A 120 2.50 12.42 -5.80
C ASN A 120 1.30 11.59 -6.29
N LYS A 121 0.81 11.82 -7.52
CA LYS A 121 -0.27 11.00 -8.09
C LYS A 121 0.20 9.55 -8.27
N LYS A 122 1.38 9.34 -8.85
CA LYS A 122 1.96 8.01 -9.03
C LYS A 122 2.18 7.29 -7.68
N ILE A 123 2.72 7.98 -6.68
CA ILE A 123 2.90 7.40 -5.34
C ILE A 123 1.55 7.05 -4.69
N LYS A 124 0.54 7.90 -4.79
CA LYS A 124 -0.79 7.58 -4.27
C LYS A 124 -1.38 6.33 -4.90
N HIS A 125 -1.20 6.16 -6.21
CA HIS A 125 -1.64 4.95 -6.92
C HIS A 125 -0.90 3.70 -6.40
N LEU A 126 0.41 3.74 -6.31
CA LEU A 126 1.18 2.65 -5.68
C LEU A 126 0.63 2.30 -4.30
N LEU A 127 0.47 3.31 -3.44
CA LEU A 127 -0.01 3.09 -2.06
C LEU A 127 -1.43 2.50 -2.02
N ALA A 128 -2.31 2.89 -2.94
CA ALA A 128 -3.64 2.31 -3.07
C ALA A 128 -3.57 0.81 -3.37
N LEU A 129 -2.70 0.38 -4.29
CA LEU A 129 -2.47 -1.04 -4.59
C LEU A 129 -1.85 -1.77 -3.38
N LEU A 130 -0.85 -1.18 -2.72
CA LEU A 130 -0.22 -1.79 -1.54
C LEU A 130 -1.19 -2.02 -0.38
N LEU A 131 -2.19 -1.15 -0.22
CA LEU A 131 -3.23 -1.33 0.80
C LEU A 131 -4.19 -2.48 0.47
N ARG A 132 -4.43 -2.74 -0.81
CA ARG A 132 -5.28 -3.85 -1.29
C ARG A 132 -4.55 -5.19 -1.24
N LEU A 133 -3.23 -5.19 -1.43
CA LEU A 133 -2.41 -6.39 -1.50
C LEU A 133 -2.54 -7.25 -0.23
N ASP A 134 -2.94 -8.52 -0.35
CA ASP A 134 -3.06 -9.45 0.81
C ASP A 134 -1.70 -10.02 1.24
N MET A 135 -0.73 -9.16 1.43
CA MET A 135 0.61 -9.46 1.95
C MET A 135 0.98 -8.47 3.07
N ASN A 136 1.95 -8.83 3.91
CA ASN A 136 2.63 -7.82 4.71
C ASN A 136 3.35 -6.86 3.77
N VAL A 137 3.33 -5.57 4.06
CA VAL A 137 4.07 -4.55 3.28
C VAL A 137 4.98 -3.79 4.21
N ILE A 138 6.26 -3.84 3.90
CA ILE A 138 7.30 -3.07 4.57
C ILE A 138 7.89 -2.09 3.56
N ILE A 139 7.75 -0.82 3.84
CA ILE A 139 8.46 0.22 3.09
C ILE A 139 9.58 0.73 3.97
N THR A 140 10.79 0.85 3.41
CA THR A 140 11.84 1.60 4.07
C THR A 140 11.99 2.98 3.46
N SER A 141 12.48 3.92 4.24
CA SER A 141 12.78 5.28 3.80
C SER A 141 14.05 5.80 4.48
N HIS A 142 14.77 6.67 3.79
CA HIS A 142 15.81 7.47 4.42
C HIS A 142 15.19 8.43 5.45
N ALA A 143 16.00 8.88 6.40
CA ALA A 143 15.63 9.94 7.32
C ALA A 143 16.13 11.28 6.81
N LYS A 144 15.34 12.32 7.05
CA LYS A 144 15.74 13.72 6.90
C LYS A 144 15.44 14.50 8.18
N ASN A 145 16.08 15.65 8.33
CA ASN A 145 15.81 16.53 9.44
C ASN A 145 14.37 17.05 9.41
N GLU A 146 13.74 17.07 10.55
CA GLU A 146 12.46 17.75 10.77
C GLU A 146 12.74 19.11 11.40
N TYR A 147 12.16 20.17 10.82
CA TYR A 147 12.38 21.54 11.25
C TYR A 147 11.14 22.10 11.93
N GLY A 148 11.34 22.74 13.08
CA GLY A 148 10.33 23.52 13.78
C GLY A 148 10.13 24.90 13.19
N ASN A 149 9.22 25.68 13.81
CA ASN A 149 8.82 27.00 13.33
C ASN A 149 9.99 28.00 13.19
N ASN A 150 11.08 27.83 13.93
CA ASN A 150 12.26 28.70 13.90
C ASN A 150 13.40 28.11 13.04
N MET A 151 13.12 27.21 12.11
CA MET A 151 14.12 26.47 11.32
C MET A 151 15.13 25.67 12.15
N SER A 152 14.87 25.49 13.44
CA SER A 152 15.66 24.58 14.29
C SER A 152 15.32 23.13 14.00
N VAL A 153 16.31 22.24 14.01
CA VAL A 153 16.09 20.80 13.88
C VAL A 153 15.43 20.32 15.18
N ILE A 154 14.20 19.82 15.07
CA ILE A 154 13.43 19.29 16.20
C ILE A 154 13.40 17.77 16.26
N GLY A 155 13.88 17.10 15.21
CA GLY A 155 13.90 15.65 15.11
C GLY A 155 14.26 15.16 13.72
N THR A 156 13.87 13.93 13.45
CA THR A 156 13.99 13.29 12.13
C THR A 156 12.63 12.76 11.66
N THR A 157 12.42 12.81 10.36
CA THR A 157 11.26 12.24 9.71
C THR A 157 11.68 11.47 8.46
N TYR A 158 10.76 10.73 7.85
CA TYR A 158 11.04 9.99 6.61
C TYR A 158 11.19 10.93 5.40
N ASP A 159 12.06 10.56 4.48
CA ASP A 159 12.32 11.31 3.25
C ASP A 159 11.57 10.69 2.07
N CYS A 160 10.29 11.03 1.97
CA CYS A 160 9.39 10.56 0.92
C CYS A 160 8.13 11.44 0.85
N TYR A 161 7.09 10.98 0.17
CA TYR A 161 5.78 11.61 0.09
C TYR A 161 5.22 11.97 1.48
N LYS A 162 4.90 13.25 1.70
CA LYS A 162 4.57 13.80 3.02
C LYS A 162 3.40 13.13 3.77
N LYS A 163 2.49 12.45 3.03
CA LYS A 163 1.33 11.76 3.63
C LYS A 163 1.50 10.25 3.69
N LEU A 164 2.73 9.76 3.55
CA LEU A 164 3.03 8.33 3.56
C LEU A 164 2.60 7.66 4.88
N ASP A 165 2.86 8.32 6.00
CA ASP A 165 2.50 7.87 7.33
C ASP A 165 1.00 7.69 7.56
N TYR A 166 0.14 8.48 6.91
CA TYR A 166 -1.33 8.37 7.07
C TYR A 166 -1.88 7.02 6.59
N LEU A 167 -1.17 6.35 5.70
CA LEU A 167 -1.63 5.13 5.03
C LEU A 167 -1.20 3.86 5.74
N PHE A 168 -0.13 3.91 6.53
CA PHE A 168 0.38 2.76 7.26
C PHE A 168 -0.17 2.69 8.69
N ASP A 169 -0.34 1.47 9.17
CA ASP A 169 -0.81 1.24 10.53
C ASP A 169 0.32 1.46 11.56
N LEU A 170 1.57 1.20 11.15
CA LEU A 170 2.76 1.37 12.00
C LEU A 170 3.84 2.17 11.28
N VAL A 171 4.44 3.12 11.99
CA VAL A 171 5.61 3.88 11.54
C VAL A 171 6.68 3.81 12.62
N PHE A 172 7.85 3.27 12.26
CA PHE A 172 8.99 3.13 13.16
C PHE A 172 10.16 3.99 12.70
N GLU A 173 10.66 4.82 13.62
CA GLU A 173 11.99 5.39 13.48
C GLU A 173 13.01 4.39 14.00
N VAL A 174 13.94 3.96 13.13
CA VAL A 174 14.94 2.96 13.47
C VAL A 174 16.25 3.65 13.81
N GLN A 175 16.72 3.46 15.04
CA GLN A 175 17.92 4.07 15.59
C GLN A 175 18.97 3.02 15.92
N LYS A 176 20.26 3.42 15.79
CA LYS A 176 21.40 2.63 16.28
C LYS A 176 21.91 3.25 17.57
N ARG A 177 21.89 2.48 18.64
CA ARG A 177 22.46 2.86 19.94
C ARG A 177 23.58 1.87 20.30
N GLY A 178 24.82 2.25 20.02
CA GLY A 178 25.93 1.33 20.13
C GLY A 178 25.79 0.10 19.23
N LYS A 179 25.68 -1.08 19.81
CA LYS A 179 25.46 -2.35 19.10
C LYS A 179 23.97 -2.67 18.90
N GLU A 180 23.07 -1.99 19.60
CA GLU A 180 21.65 -2.26 19.59
C GLU A 180 20.95 -1.53 18.45
N ARG A 181 19.83 -2.12 18.02
CA ARG A 181 18.88 -1.54 17.08
C ARG A 181 17.58 -1.30 17.82
N ILE A 182 17.13 -0.07 17.84
CA ILE A 182 15.93 0.36 18.56
C ILE A 182 14.92 0.92 17.59
N GLY A 183 13.68 0.43 17.68
CA GLY A 183 12.53 1.02 17.03
C GLY A 183 11.84 2.00 17.98
N VAL A 184 11.62 3.22 17.52
CA VAL A 184 10.75 4.20 18.17
C VAL A 184 9.43 4.21 17.44
N ILE A 185 8.34 3.96 18.13
CA ILE A 185 7.00 3.96 17.55
C ILE A 185 6.57 5.41 17.37
N LYS A 186 6.56 5.89 16.12
CA LYS A 186 6.19 7.29 15.78
C LYS A 186 4.71 7.43 15.45
N LYS A 187 4.08 6.33 15.06
CA LYS A 187 2.65 6.22 14.81
C LYS A 187 2.22 4.78 14.93
N SER A 188 1.10 4.56 15.59
CA SER A 188 0.45 3.26 15.67
C SER A 188 -1.08 3.39 15.60
N ARG A 189 -1.72 2.36 15.01
CA ARG A 189 -3.15 2.08 15.11
C ARG A 189 -3.40 0.75 15.80
N ILE A 190 -2.38 0.20 16.46
CA ILE A 190 -2.37 -1.16 17.02
C ILE A 190 -1.98 -1.08 18.48
N GLU A 191 -2.83 -1.57 19.35
CA GLU A 191 -2.70 -1.47 20.81
C GLU A 191 -1.38 -2.05 21.33
N SER A 192 -0.89 -3.15 20.74
CA SER A 192 0.39 -3.77 21.12
C SER A 192 1.64 -2.97 20.74
N PHE A 193 1.47 -1.81 20.08
CA PHE A 193 2.53 -0.86 19.71
C PHE A 193 2.15 0.55 20.15
N PRO A 194 2.24 0.90 21.44
CA PRO A 194 1.90 2.24 21.92
C PRO A 194 2.82 3.33 21.35
N ASP A 195 2.21 4.45 20.91
CA ASP A 195 2.96 5.58 20.38
C ASP A 195 4.01 6.10 21.37
N GLY A 196 5.22 6.41 20.87
CA GLY A 196 6.35 6.91 21.66
C GLY A 196 7.15 5.82 22.37
N GLU A 197 6.66 4.58 22.45
CA GLU A 197 7.42 3.47 23.04
C GLU A 197 8.64 3.13 22.19
N THR A 198 9.70 2.66 22.87
CA THR A 198 10.89 2.11 22.24
C THR A 198 11.00 0.61 22.49
N PHE A 199 11.45 -0.13 21.48
CA PHE A 199 11.61 -1.58 21.59
C PHE A 199 12.84 -2.09 20.81
N PRO A 200 13.39 -3.27 21.13
CA PRO A 200 14.46 -3.89 20.34
C PRO A 200 13.97 -4.15 18.91
N PHE A 201 14.57 -3.46 17.93
CA PHE A 201 14.09 -3.50 16.56
C PHE A 201 14.53 -4.77 15.84
N SER A 202 13.63 -5.72 15.71
CA SER A 202 13.82 -6.97 14.99
C SER A 202 12.49 -7.55 14.50
N TYR A 203 12.55 -8.41 13.47
CA TYR A 203 11.37 -9.18 13.06
C TYR A 203 10.76 -9.98 14.21
N ALA A 204 11.60 -10.63 15.03
CA ALA A 204 11.13 -11.47 16.13
C ALA A 204 10.27 -10.68 17.14
N GLU A 205 10.69 -9.48 17.50
CA GLU A 205 9.94 -8.63 18.43
C GLU A 205 8.67 -8.06 17.79
N ILE A 206 8.72 -7.70 16.50
CA ILE A 206 7.53 -7.27 15.75
C ILE A 206 6.54 -8.42 15.66
N ALA A 207 6.98 -9.63 15.31
CA ALA A 207 6.13 -10.80 15.19
C ALA A 207 5.48 -11.20 16.52
N LYS A 208 6.20 -11.10 17.62
CA LYS A 208 5.69 -11.35 18.97
C LYS A 208 4.54 -10.41 19.33
N ARG A 209 4.62 -9.14 18.95
CA ARG A 209 3.62 -8.10 19.25
C ARG A 209 2.46 -8.10 18.27
N TYR A 210 2.71 -8.34 16.98
CA TYR A 210 1.69 -8.29 15.93
C TYR A 210 0.87 -9.57 15.82
N GLY A 211 1.49 -10.70 16.12
CA GLY A 211 0.96 -12.04 15.88
C GLY A 211 1.68 -12.73 14.72
N LYS A 212 2.51 -13.72 15.07
CA LYS A 212 3.32 -14.46 14.09
C LYS A 212 2.47 -15.15 13.02
N GLU A 213 1.36 -15.76 13.44
CA GLU A 213 0.40 -16.46 12.57
C GLU A 213 -0.21 -15.54 11.50
N ILE A 214 -0.42 -14.25 11.83
CA ILE A 214 -0.95 -13.26 10.89
C ILE A 214 0.11 -12.91 9.83
N LEU A 215 1.37 -12.75 10.27
CA LEU A 215 2.49 -12.42 9.39
C LEU A 215 2.85 -13.58 8.46
N GLU A 216 2.66 -14.83 8.90
CA GLU A 216 2.99 -16.04 8.16
C GLU A 216 1.84 -16.59 7.30
N ARG A 217 0.67 -15.97 7.32
CA ARG A 217 -0.49 -16.38 6.50
C ARG A 217 -0.16 -16.30 5.00
N ASP A 218 -0.69 -17.23 4.20
CA ASP A 218 -0.52 -17.21 2.74
C ASP A 218 -1.30 -16.05 2.10
N ALA A 219 -0.76 -15.49 1.03
CA ALA A 219 -1.41 -14.44 0.26
C ALA A 219 -2.56 -15.02 -0.57
N VAL A 220 -3.65 -14.26 -0.68
CA VAL A 220 -4.79 -14.60 -1.53
C VAL A 220 -4.80 -13.64 -2.72
N PRO A 221 -4.66 -14.17 -3.96
CA PRO A 221 -4.72 -13.32 -5.15
C PRO A 221 -6.06 -12.60 -5.29
N GLU A 222 -6.00 -11.32 -5.65
CA GLU A 222 -7.17 -10.52 -5.96
C GLU A 222 -7.66 -10.82 -7.38
N LYS A 223 -8.97 -11.02 -7.53
CA LYS A 223 -9.60 -11.13 -8.84
C LYS A 223 -9.97 -9.74 -9.36
N LEU A 224 -9.40 -9.37 -10.48
CA LEU A 224 -9.70 -8.10 -11.14
C LEU A 224 -10.85 -8.24 -12.14
N ALA A 225 -11.40 -7.09 -12.54
CA ALA A 225 -12.45 -6.98 -13.53
C ALA A 225 -12.08 -7.69 -14.83
N THR A 226 -13.01 -8.49 -15.37
CA THR A 226 -12.85 -9.13 -16.67
C THR A 226 -13.04 -8.11 -17.79
N LYS A 227 -12.49 -8.39 -18.98
CA LYS A 227 -12.70 -7.54 -20.16
C LYS A 227 -14.19 -7.32 -20.45
N GLN A 228 -15.00 -8.37 -20.36
CA GLN A 228 -16.45 -8.28 -20.57
C GLN A 228 -17.15 -7.36 -19.56
N GLN A 229 -16.76 -7.42 -18.28
CA GLN A 229 -17.30 -6.52 -17.26
C GLN A 229 -16.90 -5.07 -17.53
N VAL A 230 -15.65 -4.83 -17.93
CA VAL A 230 -15.17 -3.48 -18.27
C VAL A 230 -15.92 -2.91 -19.48
N GLU A 231 -16.05 -3.67 -20.55
CA GLU A 231 -16.81 -3.29 -21.75
C GLU A 231 -18.27 -2.99 -21.39
N ARG A 232 -18.91 -3.88 -20.63
CA ARG A 232 -20.30 -3.68 -20.19
C ARG A 232 -20.48 -2.42 -19.34
N LEU A 233 -19.57 -2.14 -18.41
CA LEU A 233 -19.63 -0.91 -17.63
C LEU A 233 -19.45 0.34 -18.50
N LYS A 234 -18.53 0.33 -19.48
CA LYS A 234 -18.31 1.42 -20.43
C LYS A 234 -19.57 1.70 -21.26
N GLU A 235 -20.21 0.66 -21.78
CA GLU A 235 -21.50 0.78 -22.50
C GLU A 235 -22.58 1.46 -21.65
N LEU A 236 -22.72 1.05 -20.38
CA LEU A 236 -23.70 1.61 -19.47
C LEU A 236 -23.41 3.09 -19.14
N ILE A 237 -22.12 3.45 -18.97
CA ILE A 237 -21.68 4.83 -18.74
C ILE A 237 -22.09 5.72 -19.95
N GLU A 238 -21.85 5.26 -21.16
CA GLU A 238 -22.23 5.97 -22.39
C GLU A 238 -23.76 6.07 -22.53
N LEU A 239 -24.46 4.98 -22.29
CA LEU A 239 -25.93 4.94 -22.35
C LEU A 239 -26.59 5.95 -21.42
N PHE A 240 -26.11 6.04 -20.19
CA PHE A 240 -26.64 6.96 -19.16
C PHE A 240 -25.98 8.33 -19.15
N LYS A 241 -24.99 8.56 -20.02
CA LYS A 241 -24.22 9.81 -20.09
C LYS A 241 -23.70 10.24 -18.70
N GLU A 242 -23.15 9.26 -17.95
CA GLU A 242 -22.63 9.54 -16.60
C GLU A 242 -21.53 10.59 -16.65
N GLN A 243 -21.56 11.50 -15.67
CA GLN A 243 -20.58 12.58 -15.60
C GLN A 243 -19.19 12.06 -15.22
N PRO A 244 -18.10 12.61 -15.80
CA PRO A 244 -16.73 12.17 -15.50
C PRO A 244 -16.39 12.18 -14.00
N GLU A 245 -16.93 13.11 -13.24
CA GLU A 245 -16.72 13.23 -11.80
C GLU A 245 -17.37 12.07 -11.02
N VAL A 246 -18.47 11.51 -11.53
CA VAL A 246 -19.13 10.34 -10.94
C VAL A 246 -18.28 9.09 -11.20
N VAL A 247 -17.80 8.95 -12.43
CA VAL A 247 -16.90 7.85 -12.83
C VAL A 247 -15.61 7.90 -11.99
N GLN A 248 -15.01 9.10 -11.85
CA GLN A 248 -13.82 9.26 -11.02
C GLN A 248 -14.06 8.86 -9.56
N LYS A 249 -15.22 9.21 -8.98
CA LYS A 249 -15.59 8.78 -7.62
C LYS A 249 -15.71 7.27 -7.48
N TRP A 250 -16.11 6.55 -8.52
CA TRP A 250 -16.13 5.07 -8.49
C TRP A 250 -14.72 4.49 -8.48
N LEU A 251 -13.83 5.03 -9.32
CA LEU A 251 -12.41 4.64 -9.35
C LEU A 251 -11.74 4.94 -8.00
N ASP A 252 -11.95 6.13 -7.45
CA ASP A 252 -11.38 6.51 -6.14
C ASP A 252 -11.83 5.57 -5.01
N LYS A 253 -13.14 5.22 -4.99
CA LYS A 253 -13.67 4.29 -3.98
C LYS A 253 -13.14 2.86 -4.16
N ALA A 254 -12.83 2.46 -5.38
CA ALA A 254 -12.25 1.16 -5.69
C ALA A 254 -10.73 1.12 -5.46
N ASN A 255 -10.10 2.26 -5.13
CA ASN A 255 -8.66 2.42 -5.13
C ASN A 255 -8.02 1.94 -6.44
N ALA A 256 -8.58 2.35 -7.57
CA ALA A 256 -8.16 1.96 -8.91
C ALA A 256 -7.98 3.21 -9.79
N GLU A 257 -7.07 3.19 -10.75
CA GLU A 257 -6.94 4.25 -11.76
C GLU A 257 -7.78 3.95 -13.01
N THR A 258 -8.03 2.67 -13.28
CA THR A 258 -8.81 2.22 -14.44
C THR A 258 -9.84 1.17 -14.02
N PHE A 259 -10.82 0.91 -14.88
CA PHE A 259 -11.82 -0.12 -14.62
C PHE A 259 -11.20 -1.53 -14.59
N GLU A 260 -10.15 -1.75 -15.36
CA GLU A 260 -9.39 -3.01 -15.42
C GLU A 260 -8.70 -3.33 -14.08
N GLU A 261 -8.41 -2.31 -13.28
CA GLU A 261 -7.81 -2.46 -11.94
C GLU A 261 -8.86 -2.65 -10.83
N MET A 262 -10.13 -2.52 -11.14
CA MET A 262 -11.18 -2.76 -10.14
C MET A 262 -11.24 -4.22 -9.75
N ASN A 263 -11.54 -4.47 -8.49
CA ASN A 263 -11.91 -5.80 -8.04
C ASN A 263 -13.16 -6.31 -8.76
N GLU A 264 -13.16 -7.60 -9.15
CA GLU A 264 -14.25 -8.25 -9.91
C GLU A 264 -15.63 -8.05 -9.26
N GLU A 265 -15.73 -8.17 -7.95
CA GLU A 265 -17.00 -8.00 -7.24
C GLU A 265 -17.44 -6.53 -7.15
N VAL A 266 -16.48 -5.60 -7.14
CA VAL A 266 -16.80 -4.15 -7.12
C VAL A 266 -17.38 -3.71 -8.45
N ILE A 267 -16.75 -4.08 -9.58
CA ILE A 267 -17.26 -3.73 -10.92
C ILE A 267 -18.61 -4.39 -11.18
N LYS A 268 -18.81 -5.63 -10.73
CA LYS A 268 -20.09 -6.34 -10.83
C LYS A 268 -21.22 -5.59 -10.12
N LYS A 269 -20.96 -5.10 -8.89
CA LYS A 269 -21.94 -4.28 -8.16
C LYS A 269 -22.26 -2.97 -8.87
N LEU A 270 -21.28 -2.33 -9.51
CA LEU A 270 -21.50 -1.13 -10.31
C LEU A 270 -22.36 -1.40 -11.54
N ILE A 271 -22.08 -2.49 -12.28
CA ILE A 271 -22.89 -2.91 -13.43
C ILE A 271 -24.34 -3.12 -13.01
N VAL A 272 -24.58 -3.91 -11.96
CA VAL A 272 -25.93 -4.15 -11.43
C VAL A 272 -26.62 -2.84 -11.01
N HIS A 273 -25.89 -1.93 -10.37
CA HIS A 273 -26.43 -0.62 -9.99
C HIS A 273 -26.87 0.19 -11.22
N MET A 274 -26.07 0.20 -12.29
CA MET A 274 -26.38 0.89 -13.54
C MET A 274 -27.55 0.24 -14.30
N GLU A 275 -27.60 -1.08 -14.35
CA GLU A 275 -28.70 -1.83 -14.98
C GLU A 275 -30.02 -1.61 -14.25
N ASN A 276 -30.01 -1.51 -12.93
CA ASN A 276 -31.21 -1.17 -12.14
C ASN A 276 -31.69 0.27 -12.37
N LYS A 277 -30.83 1.20 -12.79
CA LYS A 277 -31.26 2.52 -13.29
C LYS A 277 -32.03 2.41 -14.60
N ALA A 278 -31.69 1.45 -15.47
CA ALA A 278 -32.34 1.21 -16.73
C ALA A 278 -33.76 0.67 -16.57
N ASN A 279 -34.02 -0.16 -15.56
CA ASN A 279 -35.29 -0.85 -15.34
C ASN A 279 -35.82 -0.61 -13.90
N PRO A 280 -36.35 0.61 -13.61
CA PRO A 280 -36.89 0.90 -12.28
C PRO A 280 -38.06 0.03 -11.85
N ASN A 281 -38.77 -0.60 -12.80
CA ASN A 281 -39.94 -1.44 -12.55
C ASN A 281 -39.63 -2.88 -12.14
N GLN A 282 -38.41 -3.39 -12.30
CA GLN A 282 -38.05 -4.74 -11.80
C GLN A 282 -37.87 -4.82 -10.29
N ASN A 283 -37.60 -3.71 -9.62
CA ASN A 283 -37.47 -3.69 -8.15
C ASN A 283 -38.81 -3.75 -7.40
N LEU A 284 -39.94 -3.49 -8.05
CA LEU A 284 -41.27 -3.64 -7.46
C LEU A 284 -41.71 -5.11 -7.31
N ASN A 285 -41.24 -5.99 -8.21
CA ASN A 285 -41.63 -7.40 -8.19
C ASN A 285 -40.84 -8.28 -7.18
N ILE A 286 -39.66 -7.84 -6.73
CA ILE A 286 -38.87 -8.59 -5.74
C ILE A 286 -39.38 -8.35 -4.32
N ASN A 287 -39.96 -7.18 -4.06
CA ASN A 287 -40.54 -6.87 -2.75
C ASN A 287 -41.98 -7.40 -2.56
N MET A 288 -42.74 -7.64 -3.64
CA MET A 288 -44.07 -8.24 -3.54
C MET A 288 -44.07 -9.75 -3.26
N ASN A 289 -42.96 -10.45 -3.54
CA ASN A 289 -42.88 -11.89 -3.27
C ASN A 289 -42.29 -12.25 -1.87
N LYS A 290 -41.97 -11.26 -1.04
CA LYS A 290 -41.52 -11.47 0.34
C LYS A 290 -42.65 -11.35 1.38
N ASP A 291 -43.79 -10.82 0.99
CA ASP A 291 -44.94 -10.64 1.91
C ASP A 291 -46.06 -11.72 1.75
N ILE A 292 -45.75 -12.79 0.98
CA ILE A 292 -46.64 -13.94 0.88
C ILE A 292 -45.81 -15.22 1.18
N LYS A 293 -45.52 -15.41 2.46
CA LYS A 293 -45.40 -16.74 3.10
C LYS A 293 -45.32 -16.56 4.62
#